data_df2cb5983ac7998df202e743a9259f8f
#
_entry.id   df2cb5983ac7998df202e743a9259f8f
#
_cell.length_a   1.000
_cell.length_b   1.000
_cell.length_c   1.000
_cell.angle_alpha   90.00
_cell.angle_beta   90.00
_cell.angle_gamma   90.00
#
_symmetry.space_group_name_H-M   'P 1'
#
loop_
_entity.id
_entity.type
_entity.pdbx_description
1 polymer ?
#
loop_
_entity_poly.entity_id
_entity_poly.type
_entity_poly.pdbx_seq_one_letter_code
_entity_poly.pdbx_strand_id
1 'polypeptide(L)'
;MLSTKSLIVLVLIAVAALVWLPRKSVEARLLIEAPPKAVWARLTDTGNYAAWNPIFVGLSGDMRPGGELALDMKLEDGQLSQITVTVDAMSEYQIIQQSAGVPGILTAHHEWSLEPAKEGTLVVQRETYRGFGVLFYDPAYVECFMRKVLKI
;
A
#
# COMPACT_ATOMS: atom_id res chain seq x y z
N MET A 1 -3.21 37.46 28.00
CA MET A 1 -4.10 36.27 28.04
C MET A 1 -4.69 36.03 26.66
N LEU A 2 -4.58 34.81 26.14
CA LEU A 2 -5.26 34.46 24.89
C LEU A 2 -6.77 34.49 25.09
N SER A 3 -7.50 35.00 24.09
CA SER A 3 -8.96 34.98 24.15
C SER A 3 -9.49 33.55 24.04
N THR A 4 -10.68 33.26 24.54
CA THR A 4 -11.33 31.96 24.42
C THR A 4 -11.43 31.52 22.94
N LYS A 5 -11.67 32.44 22.02
CA LYS A 5 -11.70 32.17 20.56
C LYS A 5 -10.33 31.78 20.05
N SER A 6 -9.25 32.46 20.49
CA SER A 6 -7.88 32.11 20.11
C SER A 6 -7.49 30.69 20.60
N LEU A 7 -7.91 30.34 21.81
CA LEU A 7 -7.66 29.01 22.37
C LEU A 7 -8.38 27.92 21.57
N ILE A 8 -9.65 28.15 21.23
CA ILE A 8 -10.41 27.19 20.38
C ILE A 8 -9.73 26.99 19.03
N VAL A 9 -9.30 28.07 18.36
CA VAL A 9 -8.60 27.97 17.07
C VAL A 9 -7.30 27.19 17.21
N LEU A 10 -6.51 27.41 18.25
CA LEU A 10 -5.27 26.65 18.47
C LEU A 10 -5.53 25.17 18.72
N VAL A 11 -6.58 24.83 19.47
CA VAL A 11 -6.97 23.43 19.69
C VAL A 11 -7.40 22.76 18.38
N LEU A 12 -8.18 23.44 17.54
CA LEU A 12 -8.61 22.93 16.25
C LEU A 12 -7.41 22.70 15.31
N ILE A 13 -6.44 23.63 15.29
CA ILE A 13 -5.21 23.48 14.50
C ILE A 13 -4.39 22.29 15.03
N ALA A 14 -4.25 22.12 16.33
CA ALA A 14 -3.51 21.00 16.93
C ALA A 14 -4.19 19.66 16.62
N VAL A 15 -5.50 19.58 16.69
CA VAL A 15 -6.27 18.39 16.33
C VAL A 15 -6.10 18.09 14.83
N ALA A 16 -6.22 19.09 13.97
CA ALA A 16 -6.00 18.91 12.53
C ALA A 16 -4.57 18.42 12.25
N ALA A 17 -3.56 19.01 12.90
CA ALA A 17 -2.17 18.58 12.77
C ALA A 17 -1.98 17.12 13.23
N LEU A 18 -2.58 16.74 14.35
CA LEU A 18 -2.50 15.38 14.88
C LEU A 18 -3.12 14.35 13.93
N VAL A 19 -4.16 14.71 13.21
CA VAL A 19 -4.88 13.85 12.26
C VAL A 19 -4.15 13.74 10.91
N TRP A 20 -3.55 14.82 10.41
CA TRP A 20 -3.04 14.91 9.04
C TRP A 20 -1.52 14.84 8.90
N LEU A 21 -0.76 15.20 9.94
CA LEU A 21 0.71 15.17 9.89
C LEU A 21 1.35 13.78 10.11
N PRO A 22 0.83 12.87 10.97
CA PRO A 22 1.47 11.59 11.18
C PRO A 22 1.59 10.81 9.88
N ARG A 23 2.83 10.38 9.56
CA ARG A 23 3.14 9.64 8.35
C ARG A 23 4.29 8.68 8.62
N LYS A 24 4.14 7.44 8.16
CA LYS A 24 5.21 6.43 8.10
C LYS A 24 5.25 5.83 6.71
N SER A 25 6.43 5.40 6.26
CA SER A 25 6.58 4.75 4.96
C SER A 25 7.59 3.63 5.06
N VAL A 26 7.32 2.54 4.36
CA VAL A 26 8.24 1.42 4.17
C VAL A 26 8.40 1.16 2.68
N GLU A 27 9.58 0.63 2.30
CA GLU A 27 9.92 0.38 0.92
C GLU A 27 10.74 -0.90 0.80
N ALA A 28 10.48 -1.68 -0.24
CA ALA A 28 11.30 -2.81 -0.63
C ALA A 28 11.60 -2.74 -2.14
N ARG A 29 12.77 -3.21 -2.54
CA ARG A 29 13.23 -3.20 -3.93
C ARG A 29 13.74 -4.56 -4.33
N LEU A 30 13.45 -4.96 -5.58
CA LEU A 30 13.95 -6.20 -6.16
C LEU A 30 14.21 -6.00 -7.66
N LEU A 31 15.35 -6.45 -8.12
CA LEU A 31 15.60 -6.63 -9.54
C LEU A 31 15.05 -7.99 -9.99
N ILE A 32 14.10 -7.97 -10.93
CA ILE A 32 13.52 -9.16 -11.56
C ILE A 32 14.11 -9.27 -12.96
N GLU A 33 14.72 -10.41 -13.27
CA GLU A 33 15.32 -10.71 -14.59
C GLU A 33 14.23 -11.01 -15.66
N ALA A 34 13.31 -10.05 -15.80
CA ALA A 34 12.23 -10.11 -16.78
C ALA A 34 11.87 -8.68 -17.24
N PRO A 35 11.38 -8.52 -18.48
CA PRO A 35 10.98 -7.19 -18.96
C PRO A 35 9.75 -6.67 -18.21
N PRO A 36 9.56 -5.33 -18.12
CA PRO A 36 8.44 -4.71 -17.40
C PRO A 36 7.06 -5.26 -17.78
N LYS A 37 6.88 -5.61 -19.05
CA LYS A 37 5.63 -6.23 -19.55
C LYS A 37 5.33 -7.58 -18.88
N ALA A 38 6.33 -8.42 -18.66
CA ALA A 38 6.14 -9.71 -18.02
C ALA A 38 5.85 -9.56 -16.52
N VAL A 39 6.55 -8.63 -15.84
CA VAL A 39 6.29 -8.29 -14.44
C VAL A 39 4.90 -7.70 -14.29
N TRP A 40 4.51 -6.78 -15.13
CA TRP A 40 3.18 -6.18 -15.16
C TRP A 40 2.08 -7.23 -15.29
N ALA A 41 2.21 -8.13 -16.27
CA ALA A 41 1.25 -9.23 -16.48
C ALA A 41 1.07 -10.08 -15.21
N ARG A 42 2.16 -10.30 -14.46
CA ARG A 42 2.11 -11.04 -13.20
C ARG A 42 1.41 -10.27 -12.08
N LEU A 43 1.68 -8.97 -11.95
CA LEU A 43 1.07 -8.11 -10.95
C LEU A 43 -0.43 -7.87 -11.18
N THR A 44 -0.87 -7.91 -12.44
CA THR A 44 -2.28 -7.66 -12.82
C THR A 44 -3.10 -8.94 -13.04
N ASP A 45 -2.48 -10.11 -12.96
CA ASP A 45 -3.16 -11.41 -13.05
C ASP A 45 -3.86 -11.74 -11.73
N THR A 46 -5.05 -11.18 -11.52
CA THR A 46 -5.84 -11.34 -10.30
C THR A 46 -6.19 -12.80 -10.01
N GLY A 47 -6.38 -13.62 -11.04
CA GLY A 47 -6.74 -15.03 -10.91
C GLY A 47 -5.61 -15.94 -10.41
N ASN A 48 -4.34 -15.54 -10.56
CA ASN A 48 -3.17 -16.32 -10.19
C ASN A 48 -2.33 -15.71 -9.07
N TYR A 49 -2.89 -14.79 -8.30
CA TYR A 49 -2.16 -14.05 -7.27
C TYR A 49 -1.54 -14.98 -6.22
N ALA A 50 -2.27 -16.00 -5.79
CA ALA A 50 -1.80 -17.00 -4.82
C ALA A 50 -0.60 -17.83 -5.30
N ALA A 51 -0.35 -17.91 -6.60
CA ALA A 51 0.76 -18.72 -7.14
C ALA A 51 2.14 -18.10 -6.87
N TRP A 52 2.18 -16.81 -6.53
CA TRP A 52 3.43 -16.09 -6.31
C TRP A 52 3.41 -15.23 -5.04
N ASN A 53 2.24 -14.83 -4.53
CA ASN A 53 2.13 -14.02 -3.33
C ASN A 53 1.82 -14.93 -2.12
N PRO A 54 2.74 -15.09 -1.16
CA PRO A 54 2.53 -15.99 -0.02
C PRO A 54 1.56 -15.44 1.01
N ILE A 55 1.10 -14.22 0.83
CA ILE A 55 0.35 -13.48 1.82
C ILE A 55 -1.03 -13.12 1.31
N PHE A 56 -1.12 -12.47 0.15
CA PHE A 56 -2.38 -12.24 -0.53
C PHE A 56 -2.67 -13.46 -1.40
N VAL A 57 -3.46 -14.38 -0.86
CA VAL A 57 -3.77 -15.67 -1.48
C VAL A 57 -5.03 -15.63 -2.34
N GLY A 58 -5.72 -14.50 -2.37
CA GLY A 58 -6.85 -14.23 -3.23
C GLY A 58 -6.87 -12.76 -3.61
N LEU A 59 -7.19 -12.49 -4.86
CA LEU A 59 -7.41 -11.14 -5.38
C LEU A 59 -8.57 -11.19 -6.36
N SER A 60 -9.62 -10.44 -6.08
CA SER A 60 -10.81 -10.37 -6.92
C SER A 60 -11.31 -8.93 -7.03
N GLY A 61 -12.04 -8.64 -8.10
CA GLY A 61 -12.58 -7.30 -8.36
C GLY A 61 -12.02 -6.69 -9.63
N ASP A 62 -12.00 -5.37 -9.70
CA ASP A 62 -11.78 -4.60 -10.91
C ASP A 62 -10.42 -3.87 -10.89
N MET A 63 -9.42 -4.47 -11.55
CA MET A 63 -8.06 -3.95 -11.62
C MET A 63 -7.96 -2.82 -12.67
N ARG A 64 -8.64 -1.70 -12.40
CA ARG A 64 -8.58 -0.47 -13.22
C ARG A 64 -8.70 0.77 -12.34
N PRO A 65 -8.23 1.94 -12.77
CA PRO A 65 -8.40 3.18 -12.01
C PRO A 65 -9.86 3.41 -11.59
N GLY A 66 -10.08 3.67 -10.29
CA GLY A 66 -11.38 3.79 -9.66
C GLY A 66 -12.07 2.47 -9.33
N GLY A 67 -11.51 1.32 -9.70
CA GLY A 67 -12.03 0.01 -9.34
C GLY A 67 -11.68 -0.40 -7.91
N GLU A 68 -12.48 -1.31 -7.36
CA GLU A 68 -12.25 -1.90 -6.03
C GLU A 68 -11.76 -3.34 -6.17
N LEU A 69 -10.83 -3.71 -5.31
CA LEU A 69 -10.28 -5.05 -5.19
C LEU A 69 -10.49 -5.57 -3.77
N ALA A 70 -10.94 -6.81 -3.68
CA ALA A 70 -10.92 -7.57 -2.43
C ALA A 70 -9.68 -8.47 -2.41
N LEU A 71 -8.85 -8.31 -1.38
CA LEU A 71 -7.64 -9.09 -1.16
C LEU A 71 -7.84 -10.00 0.04
N ASP A 72 -7.68 -11.31 -0.17
CA ASP A 72 -7.68 -12.30 0.90
C ASP A 72 -6.26 -12.44 1.45
N MET A 73 -6.03 -11.88 2.62
CA MET A 73 -4.75 -11.90 3.32
C MET A 73 -4.69 -13.10 4.27
N LYS A 74 -3.64 -13.91 4.14
CA LYS A 74 -3.35 -15.01 5.06
C LYS A 74 -2.62 -14.48 6.28
N LEU A 75 -3.23 -14.64 7.45
CA LEU A 75 -2.65 -14.28 8.75
C LEU A 75 -1.64 -15.34 9.23
N GLU A 76 -0.86 -15.02 10.26
CA GLU A 76 0.17 -15.94 10.82
C GLU A 76 -0.43 -17.22 11.40
N ASP A 77 -1.65 -17.15 11.93
CA ASP A 77 -2.39 -18.32 12.44
C ASP A 77 -3.08 -19.15 11.33
N GLY A 78 -2.89 -18.74 10.06
CA GLY A 78 -3.46 -19.38 8.89
C GLY A 78 -4.90 -18.95 8.56
N GLN A 79 -5.53 -18.10 9.38
CA GLN A 79 -6.83 -17.54 9.07
C GLN A 79 -6.73 -16.57 7.89
N LEU A 80 -7.85 -16.36 7.18
CA LEU A 80 -7.97 -15.38 6.14
C LEU A 80 -8.65 -14.11 6.66
N SER A 81 -8.08 -12.97 6.33
CA SER A 81 -8.69 -11.66 6.54
C SER A 81 -8.86 -10.98 5.19
N GLN A 82 -10.05 -10.49 4.90
CA GLN A 82 -10.31 -9.76 3.65
C GLN A 82 -10.15 -8.27 3.87
N ILE A 83 -9.41 -7.63 2.98
CA ILE A 83 -9.29 -6.18 2.91
C ILE A 83 -9.77 -5.68 1.55
N THR A 84 -10.43 -4.54 1.54
CA THR A 84 -10.82 -3.87 0.30
C THR A 84 -9.88 -2.70 0.04
N VAL A 85 -9.37 -2.61 -1.19
CA VAL A 85 -8.53 -1.50 -1.64
C VAL A 85 -9.14 -0.88 -2.90
N THR A 86 -8.94 0.41 -3.07
CA THR A 86 -9.27 1.14 -4.30
C THR A 86 -8.02 1.25 -5.16
N VAL A 87 -8.14 1.02 -6.46
CA VAL A 87 -7.09 1.30 -7.43
C VAL A 87 -7.13 2.79 -7.76
N ASP A 88 -6.18 3.56 -7.24
CA ASP A 88 -6.14 5.01 -7.41
C ASP A 88 -5.66 5.41 -8.81
N ALA A 89 -4.60 4.76 -9.29
CA ALA A 89 -4.02 5.02 -10.60
C ALA A 89 -3.27 3.80 -11.15
N MET A 90 -3.20 3.71 -12.47
CA MET A 90 -2.37 2.75 -13.20
C MET A 90 -1.77 3.41 -14.43
N SER A 91 -0.48 3.16 -14.67
CA SER A 91 0.20 3.44 -15.93
C SER A 91 0.88 2.15 -16.39
N GLU A 92 0.50 1.68 -17.56
CA GLU A 92 0.88 0.37 -18.08
C GLU A 92 2.40 0.18 -18.09
N TYR A 93 2.87 -0.92 -17.52
CA TYR A 93 4.29 -1.29 -17.35
C TYR A 93 5.13 -0.35 -16.48
N GLN A 94 4.51 0.58 -15.76
CA GLN A 94 5.21 1.58 -14.96
C GLN A 94 4.77 1.64 -13.51
N ILE A 95 3.47 1.79 -13.24
CA ILE A 95 3.00 2.05 -11.88
C ILE A 95 1.59 1.51 -11.64
N ILE A 96 1.37 0.97 -10.43
CA ILE A 96 0.06 0.66 -9.87
C ILE A 96 -0.01 1.31 -8.50
N GLN A 97 -1.03 2.13 -8.27
CA GLN A 97 -1.28 2.78 -6.98
C GLN A 97 -2.64 2.36 -6.44
N GLN A 98 -2.65 2.01 -5.17
CA GLN A 98 -3.84 1.54 -4.47
C GLN A 98 -3.91 2.19 -3.09
N SER A 99 -5.13 2.35 -2.58
CA SER A 99 -5.33 2.86 -1.23
C SER A 99 -6.41 2.10 -0.48
N ALA A 100 -6.27 2.09 0.83
CA ALA A 100 -7.25 1.50 1.74
C ALA A 100 -7.34 2.32 3.03
N GLY A 101 -8.40 2.09 3.81
CA GLY A 101 -8.57 2.68 5.13
C GLY A 101 -9.49 3.89 5.17
N VAL A 102 -9.44 4.63 6.28
CA VAL A 102 -10.33 5.76 6.55
C VAL A 102 -9.52 7.05 6.66
N PRO A 103 -9.76 8.06 5.81
CA PRO A 103 -9.08 9.35 5.86
C PRO A 103 -9.10 9.97 7.26
N GLY A 104 -7.95 10.46 7.70
CA GLY A 104 -7.78 11.06 9.02
C GLY A 104 -7.57 10.06 10.16
N ILE A 105 -8.12 8.86 10.07
CA ILE A 105 -7.90 7.78 11.06
C ILE A 105 -6.64 7.00 10.70
N LEU A 106 -6.69 6.22 9.66
CA LEU A 106 -5.53 5.50 9.11
C LEU A 106 -5.81 5.17 7.65
N THR A 107 -4.97 5.66 6.76
CA THR A 107 -4.96 5.28 5.35
C THR A 107 -3.62 4.65 4.99
N ALA A 108 -3.66 3.59 4.19
CA ALA A 108 -2.50 2.99 3.55
C ALA A 108 -2.55 3.32 2.05
N HIS A 109 -1.41 3.77 1.51
CA HIS A 109 -1.21 3.96 0.07
C HIS A 109 -0.10 3.03 -0.38
N HIS A 110 -0.45 2.06 -1.19
CA HIS A 110 0.42 1.05 -1.73
C HIS A 110 0.80 1.39 -3.17
N GLU A 111 2.06 1.29 -3.51
CA GLU A 111 2.58 1.59 -4.84
C GLU A 111 3.53 0.49 -5.31
N TRP A 112 3.27 -0.01 -6.52
CA TRP A 112 4.22 -0.76 -7.32
C TRP A 112 4.78 0.13 -8.39
N SER A 113 6.11 0.30 -8.46
CA SER A 113 6.81 1.01 -9.53
C SER A 113 7.72 0.03 -10.26
N LEU A 114 7.67 0.07 -11.59
CA LEU A 114 8.46 -0.78 -12.49
C LEU A 114 9.42 0.10 -13.28
N GLU A 115 10.71 -0.04 -13.01
CA GLU A 115 11.76 0.73 -13.68
C GLU A 115 12.58 -0.21 -14.56
N PRO A 116 12.65 0.02 -15.89
CA PRO A 116 13.51 -0.77 -16.76
C PRO A 116 14.97 -0.69 -16.30
N ALA A 117 15.62 -1.86 -16.19
CA ALA A 117 17.03 -1.98 -15.84
C ALA A 117 17.78 -2.80 -16.88
N LYS A 118 19.13 -2.74 -16.86
CA LYS A 118 19.97 -3.47 -17.83
C LYS A 118 19.72 -4.98 -17.82
N GLU A 119 19.42 -5.55 -16.65
CA GLU A 119 19.26 -7.00 -16.44
C GLU A 119 17.80 -7.39 -16.19
N GLY A 120 16.83 -6.50 -16.49
CA GLY A 120 15.41 -6.77 -16.29
C GLY A 120 14.61 -5.57 -15.83
N THR A 121 13.86 -5.72 -14.75
CA THR A 121 13.00 -4.67 -14.15
C THR A 121 13.32 -4.50 -12.68
N LEU A 122 13.68 -3.28 -12.28
CA LEU A 122 13.71 -2.91 -10.86
C LEU A 122 12.26 -2.67 -10.41
N VAL A 123 11.77 -3.53 -9.54
CA VAL A 123 10.47 -3.41 -8.90
C VAL A 123 10.66 -2.70 -7.56
N VAL A 124 9.97 -1.61 -7.37
CA VAL A 124 9.91 -0.88 -6.10
C VAL A 124 8.51 -0.99 -5.55
N GLN A 125 8.38 -1.58 -4.39
CA GLN A 125 7.14 -1.65 -3.62
C GLN A 125 7.25 -0.65 -2.47
N ARG A 126 6.32 0.30 -2.40
CA ARG A 126 6.27 1.30 -1.34
C ARG A 126 4.90 1.30 -0.70
N GLU A 127 4.89 1.45 0.61
CA GLU A 127 3.66 1.65 1.34
C GLU A 127 3.79 2.86 2.27
N THR A 128 2.80 3.75 2.23
CA THR A 128 2.77 4.98 3.02
C THR A 128 1.48 5.03 3.82
N TYR A 129 1.64 5.15 5.13
CA TYR A 129 0.54 5.30 6.09
C TYR A 129 0.37 6.74 6.51
N ARG A 130 -0.88 7.20 6.62
CA ARG A 130 -1.24 8.54 7.06
C ARG A 130 -2.42 8.50 8.01
N GLY A 131 -2.50 9.50 8.89
CA GLY A 131 -3.59 9.69 9.84
C GLY A 131 -3.18 9.44 11.29
N PHE A 132 -4.09 9.73 12.21
CA PHE A 132 -3.87 9.62 13.65
C PHE A 132 -3.40 8.22 14.09
N GLY A 133 -3.96 7.16 13.49
CA GLY A 133 -3.62 5.77 13.79
C GLY A 133 -2.16 5.41 13.57
N VAL A 134 -1.43 6.19 12.73
CA VAL A 134 0.01 5.98 12.47
C VAL A 134 0.85 6.11 13.76
N LEU A 135 0.38 6.86 14.75
CA LEU A 135 1.06 7.01 16.03
C LEU A 135 1.16 5.69 16.81
N PHE A 136 0.21 4.78 16.57
CA PHE A 136 0.07 3.48 17.23
C PHE A 136 0.40 2.30 16.30
N TYR A 137 0.68 2.56 15.04
CA TYR A 137 0.94 1.56 14.02
C TYR A 137 2.45 1.35 13.82
N ASP A 138 2.92 0.11 13.92
CA ASP A 138 4.29 -0.25 13.60
C ASP A 138 4.36 -0.85 12.18
N PRO A 139 4.97 -0.16 11.20
CA PRO A 139 5.09 -0.66 9.84
C PRO A 139 6.21 -1.68 9.65
N ALA A 140 7.04 -1.98 10.66
CA ALA A 140 8.15 -2.94 10.55
C ALA A 140 7.65 -4.34 10.14
N TYR A 141 6.45 -4.72 10.59
CA TYR A 141 5.79 -5.94 10.15
C TYR A 141 5.56 -5.96 8.63
N VAL A 142 5.10 -4.84 8.07
CA VAL A 142 4.84 -4.72 6.62
C VAL A 142 6.13 -4.76 5.82
N GLU A 143 7.21 -4.16 6.30
CA GLU A 143 8.52 -4.24 5.63
C GLU A 143 9.03 -5.69 5.53
N CYS A 144 8.93 -6.45 6.62
CA CYS A 144 9.26 -7.87 6.62
C CYS A 144 8.43 -8.65 5.61
N PHE A 145 7.19 -8.28 5.48
CA PHE A 145 6.19 -8.82 4.59
C PHE A 145 6.52 -8.54 3.11
N MET A 146 6.79 -7.29 2.75
CA MET A 146 7.19 -6.88 1.41
C MET A 146 8.44 -7.65 0.93
N ARG A 147 9.41 -7.83 1.82
CA ARG A 147 10.61 -8.62 1.52
C ARG A 147 10.33 -10.10 1.25
N LYS A 148 9.26 -10.68 1.80
CA LYS A 148 8.84 -12.06 1.50
C LYS A 148 8.16 -12.14 0.13
N VAL A 149 7.31 -11.17 -0.20
CA VAL A 149 6.62 -11.08 -1.49
C VAL A 149 7.60 -10.91 -2.65
N LEU A 150 8.66 -10.13 -2.45
CA LEU A 150 9.66 -9.86 -3.49
C LEU A 150 10.72 -10.97 -3.64
N LYS A 151 10.69 -12.05 -2.84
CA LYS A 151 11.67 -13.17 -2.95
C LYS A 151 11.28 -14.26 -3.96
N ILE A 152 10.38 -13.94 -4.87
CA ILE A 152 9.82 -14.89 -5.85
C ILE A 152 10.66 -14.91 -7.12
#